data_cbee222fefaaf12e985b1bce3f49176e
#
_entry.id   cbee222fefaaf12e985b1bce3f49176e
#
_cell.length_a   1.000
_cell.length_b   1.000
_cell.length_c   1.000
_cell.angle_alpha   90.00
_cell.angle_beta   90.00
_cell.angle_gamma   90.00
#
_symmetry.space_group_name_H-M   'P 1'
#
loop_
_entity.id
_entity.type
_entity.pdbx_description
1 polymer ?
#
loop_
_entity_poly.entity_id
_entity_poly.type
_entity_poly.pdbx_seq_one_letter_code
_entity_poly.pdbx_strand_id
1 'polypeptide(L)'
;MAPLLLAASVTPLRDGGARVDESAIEPLARFLADGGVDGIFALGTTGEGVLLGMEERRTVAERFREARAGKLIVHCGAQSTADTAALAAHAAGIGADGVAVIPPPYYPLGDAALVEHFVAAAAACAPTPFYLYAFAARSGYPLPVPVVERVRERVENVAGLKVSEAPFDRVEPYLGLGLPVYVGAEKLIPQALAAGAAGAVSGLASAFPETVAEVVANPDTAGAERLEALRGAVERFPFQGALKAALRARGVPIELDVRAPLPALSSQQAAEMGTLASAPPRAAAPAR
;
A
#
# COMPACT_ATOMS: atom_id res chain seq x y z
N MET A 1 15.92 -15.36 1.66
CA MET A 1 15.71 -14.35 0.59
C MET A 1 15.78 -12.98 1.20
N ALA A 2 16.25 -11.96 0.45
CA ALA A 2 16.17 -10.57 0.92
C ALA A 2 14.71 -10.14 1.10
N PRO A 3 14.41 -9.32 2.13
CA PRO A 3 13.05 -8.80 2.33
C PRO A 3 12.61 -7.95 1.13
N LEU A 4 11.36 -8.11 0.69
CA LEU A 4 10.79 -7.36 -0.43
C LEU A 4 10.19 -6.02 0.06
N LEU A 5 10.46 -4.93 -0.66
CA LEU A 5 9.82 -3.64 -0.43
C LEU A 5 8.91 -3.24 -1.58
N LEU A 6 7.62 -3.05 -1.31
CA LEU A 6 6.68 -2.45 -2.24
C LEU A 6 6.28 -1.05 -1.77
N ALA A 7 6.29 -0.07 -2.67
CA ALA A 7 5.71 1.22 -2.40
C ALA A 7 4.18 1.15 -2.52
N ALA A 8 3.45 1.45 -1.44
CA ALA A 8 2.02 1.71 -1.53
C ALA A 8 1.82 3.09 -2.18
N SER A 9 1.76 3.10 -3.51
CA SER A 9 1.82 4.30 -4.33
C SER A 9 0.58 5.17 -4.18
N VAL A 10 0.77 6.50 -4.21
CA VAL A 10 -0.32 7.45 -4.49
C VAL A 10 -0.85 7.24 -5.91
N THR A 11 -2.08 7.68 -6.18
CA THR A 11 -2.61 7.82 -7.54
C THR A 11 -2.51 9.28 -7.96
N PRO A 12 -1.79 9.61 -9.03
CA PRO A 12 -1.78 10.95 -9.60
C PRO A 12 -3.19 11.36 -10.04
N LEU A 13 -3.63 12.52 -9.58
CA LEU A 13 -4.93 13.09 -9.94
C LEU A 13 -4.73 14.53 -10.41
N ARG A 14 -5.69 15.06 -11.20
CA ARG A 14 -5.72 16.42 -11.73
C ARG A 14 -7.14 16.96 -11.73
N ASP A 15 -7.27 18.23 -12.11
CA ASP A 15 -8.56 18.93 -12.20
C ASP A 15 -9.31 18.96 -10.86
N GLY A 16 -8.60 19.31 -9.76
CA GLY A 16 -9.15 19.31 -8.41
C GLY A 16 -9.46 17.92 -7.87
N GLY A 17 -8.79 16.88 -8.38
CA GLY A 17 -8.99 15.48 -8.01
C GLY A 17 -10.11 14.78 -8.80
N ALA A 18 -10.71 15.45 -9.79
CA ALA A 18 -11.82 14.88 -10.56
C ALA A 18 -11.38 13.77 -11.53
N ARG A 19 -10.12 13.78 -11.99
CA ARG A 19 -9.62 12.84 -13.01
C ARG A 19 -8.26 12.27 -12.63
N VAL A 20 -7.98 11.07 -13.11
CA VAL A 20 -6.63 10.48 -13.06
C VAL A 20 -5.70 11.25 -13.99
N ASP A 21 -4.51 11.56 -13.51
CA ASP A 21 -3.42 12.06 -14.35
C ASP A 21 -2.54 10.90 -14.82
N GLU A 22 -2.93 10.31 -15.94
CA GLU A 22 -2.22 9.18 -16.52
C GLU A 22 -0.77 9.50 -16.88
N SER A 23 -0.50 10.75 -17.28
CA SER A 23 0.83 11.19 -17.73
C SER A 23 1.86 11.25 -16.59
N ALA A 24 1.41 11.39 -15.35
CA ALA A 24 2.27 11.42 -14.18
C ALA A 24 2.59 10.02 -13.61
N ILE A 25 1.93 8.94 -14.09
CA ILE A 25 2.11 7.59 -13.54
C ILE A 25 3.49 7.02 -13.90
N GLU A 26 3.94 7.14 -15.15
CA GLU A 26 5.26 6.62 -15.54
C GLU A 26 6.42 7.35 -14.83
N PRO A 27 6.47 8.70 -14.76
CA PRO A 27 7.47 9.40 -13.97
C PRO A 27 7.49 9.00 -12.50
N LEU A 28 6.30 8.83 -11.88
CA LEU A 28 6.19 8.35 -10.51
C LEU A 28 6.74 6.93 -10.37
N ALA A 29 6.37 6.03 -11.24
CA ALA A 29 6.85 4.64 -11.21
C ALA A 29 8.37 4.54 -11.35
N ARG A 30 8.97 5.35 -12.23
CA ARG A 30 10.43 5.46 -12.39
C ARG A 30 11.09 5.99 -11.11
N PHE A 31 10.57 7.07 -10.54
CA PHE A 31 11.05 7.63 -9.27
C PHE A 31 11.07 6.58 -8.15
N LEU A 32 10.04 5.76 -8.05
CA LEU A 32 9.95 4.70 -7.05
C LEU A 32 11.02 3.61 -7.30
N ALA A 33 11.16 3.16 -8.54
CA ALA A 33 12.18 2.15 -8.91
C ALA A 33 13.60 2.66 -8.66
N ASP A 34 13.91 3.90 -9.05
CA ASP A 34 15.21 4.54 -8.80
C ASP A 34 15.50 4.69 -7.30
N GLY A 35 14.47 4.82 -6.48
CA GLY A 35 14.56 4.87 -5.01
C GLY A 35 14.75 3.52 -4.33
N GLY A 36 14.84 2.42 -5.08
CA GLY A 36 15.20 1.10 -4.56
C GLY A 36 14.03 0.26 -4.02
N VAL A 37 12.78 0.52 -4.47
CA VAL A 37 11.67 -0.40 -4.21
C VAL A 37 11.67 -1.54 -5.23
N ASP A 38 11.24 -2.74 -4.81
CA ASP A 38 11.13 -3.91 -5.68
C ASP A 38 9.87 -3.88 -6.57
N GLY A 39 8.94 -2.97 -6.26
CA GLY A 39 7.71 -2.82 -7.01
C GLY A 39 6.68 -1.90 -6.36
N ILE A 40 5.49 -1.93 -6.92
CA ILE A 40 4.38 -1.03 -6.59
C ILE A 40 3.18 -1.82 -6.08
N PHE A 41 2.61 -1.36 -4.97
CA PHE A 41 1.28 -1.74 -4.50
C PHE A 41 0.31 -0.62 -4.87
N ALA A 42 -0.39 -0.78 -5.98
CA ALA A 42 -1.28 0.23 -6.55
C ALA A 42 -2.70 0.18 -5.95
N LEU A 43 -3.40 1.32 -5.96
CA LEU A 43 -4.84 1.43 -5.65
C LEU A 43 -5.23 1.02 -4.22
N GLY A 44 -4.26 0.92 -3.31
CA GLY A 44 -4.53 0.74 -1.88
C GLY A 44 -5.03 2.01 -1.20
N THR A 45 -4.97 2.05 0.12
CA THR A 45 -5.38 3.22 0.93
C THR A 45 -4.62 4.48 0.55
N THR A 46 -3.30 4.38 0.37
CA THR A 46 -2.45 5.50 -0.08
C THR A 46 -2.81 5.95 -1.49
N GLY A 47 -3.18 5.03 -2.36
CA GLY A 47 -3.58 5.28 -3.74
C GLY A 47 -5.05 5.68 -3.91
N GLU A 48 -5.77 5.97 -2.84
CA GLU A 48 -7.16 6.46 -2.89
C GLU A 48 -8.13 5.51 -3.62
N GLY A 49 -7.76 4.23 -3.77
CA GLY A 49 -8.43 3.29 -4.67
C GLY A 49 -9.93 3.10 -4.43
N VAL A 50 -10.38 3.19 -3.17
CA VAL A 50 -11.82 3.07 -2.82
C VAL A 50 -12.65 4.30 -3.22
N LEU A 51 -12.01 5.42 -3.55
CA LEU A 51 -12.65 6.67 -3.98
C LEU A 51 -12.66 6.82 -5.51
N LEU A 52 -12.02 5.90 -6.22
CA LEU A 52 -11.97 5.90 -7.69
C LEU A 52 -13.07 5.01 -8.27
N GLY A 53 -13.62 5.43 -9.41
CA GLY A 53 -14.54 4.60 -10.18
C GLY A 53 -13.86 3.35 -10.76
N MET A 54 -14.65 2.35 -11.13
CA MET A 54 -14.15 1.07 -11.65
C MET A 54 -13.22 1.26 -12.86
N GLU A 55 -13.60 2.12 -13.81
CA GLU A 55 -12.78 2.39 -15.00
C GLU A 55 -11.50 3.14 -14.67
N GLU A 56 -11.53 4.11 -13.75
CA GLU A 56 -10.32 4.80 -13.29
C GLU A 56 -9.35 3.82 -12.63
N ARG A 57 -9.85 2.88 -11.84
CA ARG A 57 -9.01 1.84 -11.21
C ARG A 57 -8.36 0.93 -12.24
N ARG A 58 -9.10 0.55 -13.30
CA ARG A 58 -8.56 -0.23 -14.43
C ARG A 58 -7.45 0.54 -15.13
N THR A 59 -7.72 1.78 -15.53
CA THR A 59 -6.74 2.66 -16.19
C THR A 59 -5.47 2.82 -15.35
N VAL A 60 -5.59 3.10 -14.05
CA VAL A 60 -4.41 3.25 -13.16
C VAL A 60 -3.59 1.96 -13.10
N ALA A 61 -4.24 0.80 -13.00
CA ALA A 61 -3.54 -0.48 -12.98
C ALA A 61 -2.79 -0.75 -14.30
N GLU A 62 -3.44 -0.48 -15.43
CA GLU A 62 -2.85 -0.59 -16.77
C GLU A 62 -1.62 0.31 -16.93
N ARG A 63 -1.72 1.61 -16.54
CA ARG A 63 -0.59 2.54 -16.65
C ARG A 63 0.59 2.15 -15.76
N PHE A 64 0.34 1.68 -14.53
CA PHE A 64 1.43 1.14 -13.71
C PHE A 64 2.06 -0.12 -14.32
N ARG A 65 1.26 -0.99 -14.96
CA ARG A 65 1.79 -2.17 -15.64
C ARG A 65 2.66 -1.80 -16.84
N GLU A 66 2.23 -0.84 -17.64
CA GLU A 66 2.96 -0.31 -18.79
C GLU A 66 4.30 0.33 -18.38
N ALA A 67 4.35 1.01 -17.22
CA ALA A 67 5.57 1.64 -16.70
C ALA A 67 6.68 0.65 -16.32
N ARG A 68 6.37 -0.65 -16.13
CA ARG A 68 7.33 -1.76 -15.88
C ARG A 68 8.34 -1.49 -14.76
N ALA A 69 7.91 -0.83 -13.68
CA ALA A 69 8.76 -0.46 -12.55
C ALA A 69 8.77 -1.57 -11.47
N GLY A 70 9.27 -2.74 -11.80
CA GLY A 70 9.32 -3.90 -10.91
C GLY A 70 7.99 -4.64 -10.80
N LYS A 71 7.74 -5.27 -9.65
CA LYS A 71 6.49 -6.01 -9.39
C LYS A 71 5.30 -5.05 -9.28
N LEU A 72 4.15 -5.48 -9.78
CA LEU A 72 2.88 -4.77 -9.62
C LEU A 72 1.89 -5.65 -8.85
N ILE A 73 1.53 -5.23 -7.64
CA ILE A 73 0.41 -5.78 -6.87
C ILE A 73 -0.74 -4.77 -6.95
N VAL A 74 -1.89 -5.20 -7.43
CA VAL A 74 -3.07 -4.34 -7.57
C VAL A 74 -4.05 -4.60 -6.44
N HIS A 75 -4.40 -3.59 -5.68
CA HIS A 75 -5.48 -3.69 -4.70
C HIS A 75 -6.83 -3.60 -5.40
N CYS A 76 -7.62 -4.68 -5.30
CA CYS A 76 -8.90 -4.84 -5.99
C CYS A 76 -10.12 -4.76 -5.06
N GLY A 77 -9.91 -4.61 -3.73
CA GLY A 77 -11.02 -4.54 -2.77
C GLY A 77 -12.01 -3.43 -3.09
N ALA A 78 -13.30 -3.76 -3.09
CA ALA A 78 -14.43 -2.88 -3.34
C ALA A 78 -15.57 -3.19 -2.36
N GLN A 79 -16.67 -2.44 -2.40
CA GLN A 79 -17.82 -2.65 -1.51
C GLN A 79 -18.57 -3.94 -1.82
N SER A 80 -18.68 -4.31 -3.10
CA SER A 80 -19.36 -5.53 -3.50
C SER A 80 -18.38 -6.64 -3.90
N THR A 81 -18.78 -7.89 -3.70
CA THR A 81 -18.00 -9.04 -4.16
C THR A 81 -17.88 -9.06 -5.68
N ALA A 82 -18.93 -8.65 -6.39
CA ALA A 82 -18.93 -8.62 -7.85
C ALA A 82 -17.90 -7.62 -8.42
N ASP A 83 -17.83 -6.39 -7.86
CA ASP A 83 -16.84 -5.39 -8.27
C ASP A 83 -15.42 -5.82 -7.92
N THR A 84 -15.23 -6.41 -6.72
CA THR A 84 -13.94 -6.94 -6.28
C THR A 84 -13.46 -8.03 -7.24
N ALA A 85 -14.30 -9.00 -7.59
CA ALA A 85 -13.98 -10.06 -8.54
C ALA A 85 -13.70 -9.52 -9.95
N ALA A 86 -14.48 -8.55 -10.42
CA ALA A 86 -14.25 -7.91 -11.72
C ALA A 86 -12.92 -7.15 -11.81
N LEU A 87 -12.52 -6.45 -10.74
CA LEU A 87 -11.21 -5.79 -10.65
C LEU A 87 -10.08 -6.82 -10.54
N ALA A 88 -10.27 -7.90 -9.79
CA ALA A 88 -9.29 -8.96 -9.65
C ALA A 88 -9.03 -9.68 -11.00
N ALA A 89 -10.08 -10.00 -11.74
CA ALA A 89 -9.99 -10.57 -13.09
C ALA A 89 -9.28 -9.62 -14.06
N HIS A 90 -9.60 -8.31 -14.02
CA HIS A 90 -8.92 -7.31 -14.84
C HIS A 90 -7.43 -7.23 -14.52
N ALA A 91 -7.06 -7.16 -13.22
CA ALA A 91 -5.66 -7.10 -12.81
C ALA A 91 -4.87 -8.33 -13.27
N ALA A 92 -5.45 -9.53 -13.19
CA ALA A 92 -4.88 -10.74 -13.75
C ALA A 92 -4.73 -10.64 -15.29
N GLY A 93 -5.75 -10.15 -15.99
CA GLY A 93 -5.76 -9.99 -17.44
C GLY A 93 -4.67 -9.07 -17.99
N ILE A 94 -4.31 -8.01 -17.26
CA ILE A 94 -3.19 -7.11 -17.62
C ILE A 94 -1.82 -7.66 -17.20
N GLY A 95 -1.77 -8.84 -16.59
CA GLY A 95 -0.53 -9.49 -16.13
C GLY A 95 0.07 -8.85 -14.88
N ALA A 96 -0.73 -8.39 -13.93
CA ALA A 96 -0.23 -8.00 -12.61
C ALA A 96 0.46 -9.18 -11.92
N ASP A 97 1.49 -8.90 -11.11
CA ASP A 97 2.25 -9.92 -10.37
C ASP A 97 1.49 -10.40 -9.13
N GLY A 98 0.38 -9.77 -8.80
CA GLY A 98 -0.55 -10.19 -7.76
C GLY A 98 -1.73 -9.27 -7.58
N VAL A 99 -2.73 -9.81 -6.90
CA VAL A 99 -3.97 -9.12 -6.52
C VAL A 99 -4.06 -9.09 -5.00
N ALA A 100 -4.42 -7.95 -4.43
CA ALA A 100 -4.64 -7.83 -2.99
C ALA A 100 -6.07 -7.36 -2.70
N VAL A 101 -6.69 -7.88 -1.65
CA VAL A 101 -8.06 -7.52 -1.27
C VAL A 101 -8.14 -7.32 0.25
N ILE A 102 -8.68 -6.16 0.65
CA ILE A 102 -9.05 -5.84 2.04
C ILE A 102 -10.50 -6.31 2.30
N PRO A 103 -10.89 -6.67 3.54
CA PRO A 103 -12.29 -6.87 3.87
C PRO A 103 -13.15 -5.67 3.43
N PRO A 104 -14.33 -5.87 2.81
CA PRO A 104 -15.17 -4.77 2.36
C PRO A 104 -15.49 -3.83 3.53
N PRO A 105 -15.20 -2.52 3.45
CA PRO A 105 -15.52 -1.60 4.52
C PRO A 105 -17.02 -1.33 4.62
N TYR A 106 -17.46 -0.64 5.67
CA TYR A 106 -18.81 -0.19 5.95
C TYR A 106 -19.70 -1.21 6.68
N TYR A 107 -19.92 -2.42 6.12
CA TYR A 107 -20.68 -3.46 6.81
C TYR A 107 -19.73 -4.49 7.43
N PRO A 108 -19.67 -4.62 8.77
CA PRO A 108 -18.92 -5.71 9.38
C PRO A 108 -19.51 -7.06 8.95
N LEU A 109 -18.70 -7.87 8.29
CA LEU A 109 -19.11 -9.20 7.83
C LEU A 109 -18.71 -10.27 8.83
N GLY A 110 -19.58 -11.27 8.99
CA GLY A 110 -19.20 -12.50 9.69
C GLY A 110 -18.24 -13.36 8.86
N ASP A 111 -17.53 -14.24 9.55
CA ASP A 111 -16.46 -15.06 8.97
C ASP A 111 -16.87 -15.81 7.69
N ALA A 112 -18.06 -16.41 7.67
CA ALA A 112 -18.52 -17.16 6.50
C ALA A 112 -18.66 -16.26 5.26
N ALA A 113 -19.21 -15.06 5.41
CA ALA A 113 -19.37 -14.11 4.32
C ALA A 113 -18.01 -13.57 3.85
N LEU A 114 -17.06 -13.35 4.76
CA LEU A 114 -15.68 -12.97 4.42
C LEU A 114 -14.99 -14.06 3.62
N VAL A 115 -15.11 -15.31 4.01
CA VAL A 115 -14.54 -16.44 3.26
C VAL A 115 -15.09 -16.48 1.83
N GLU A 116 -16.43 -16.39 1.65
CA GLU A 116 -17.05 -16.38 0.32
C GLU A 116 -16.57 -15.20 -0.52
N HIS A 117 -16.45 -14.01 0.08
CA HIS A 117 -15.95 -12.81 -0.61
C HIS A 117 -14.51 -12.99 -1.12
N PHE A 118 -13.60 -13.47 -0.26
CA PHE A 118 -12.20 -13.66 -0.65
C PHE A 118 -12.02 -14.81 -1.64
N VAL A 119 -12.76 -15.90 -1.47
CA VAL A 119 -12.73 -17.03 -2.42
C VAL A 119 -13.20 -16.61 -3.80
N ALA A 120 -14.29 -15.84 -3.90
CA ALA A 120 -14.76 -15.32 -5.19
C ALA A 120 -13.72 -14.40 -5.86
N ALA A 121 -13.07 -13.53 -5.10
CA ALA A 121 -12.03 -12.64 -5.62
C ALA A 121 -10.77 -13.41 -6.06
N ALA A 122 -10.31 -14.36 -5.25
CA ALA A 122 -9.14 -15.19 -5.56
C ALA A 122 -9.37 -16.08 -6.78
N ALA A 123 -10.54 -16.71 -6.89
CA ALA A 123 -10.93 -17.51 -8.05
C ALA A 123 -10.97 -16.66 -9.33
N ALA A 124 -11.45 -15.42 -9.26
CA ALA A 124 -11.55 -14.53 -10.41
C ALA A 124 -10.18 -14.13 -11.00
N CYS A 125 -9.11 -14.13 -10.20
CA CYS A 125 -7.77 -13.80 -10.66
C CYS A 125 -6.85 -15.02 -10.82
N ALA A 126 -7.30 -16.23 -10.55
CA ALA A 126 -6.45 -17.42 -10.66
C ALA A 126 -5.90 -17.60 -12.09
N PRO A 127 -4.62 -18.02 -12.26
CA PRO A 127 -3.65 -18.42 -11.23
C PRO A 127 -2.80 -17.27 -10.64
N THR A 128 -3.14 -16.01 -10.91
CA THR A 128 -2.39 -14.86 -10.39
C THR A 128 -2.32 -14.91 -8.85
N PRO A 129 -1.15 -14.65 -8.23
CA PRO A 129 -0.98 -14.63 -6.78
C PRO A 129 -1.98 -13.71 -6.08
N PHE A 130 -2.66 -14.23 -5.05
CA PHE A 130 -3.67 -13.51 -4.28
C PHE A 130 -3.18 -13.23 -2.86
N TYR A 131 -3.34 -12.00 -2.41
CA TYR A 131 -2.92 -11.53 -1.08
C TYR A 131 -4.11 -11.01 -0.29
N LEU A 132 -4.36 -11.57 0.90
CA LEU A 132 -5.33 -11.01 1.81
C LEU A 132 -4.71 -9.78 2.50
N TYR A 133 -5.51 -8.71 2.68
CA TYR A 133 -5.04 -7.48 3.28
C TYR A 133 -5.75 -7.19 4.60
N ALA A 134 -5.03 -7.30 5.72
CA ALA A 134 -5.51 -7.00 7.07
C ALA A 134 -5.21 -5.54 7.42
N PHE A 135 -6.26 -4.74 7.64
CA PHE A 135 -6.17 -3.36 8.12
C PHE A 135 -7.49 -2.93 8.75
N ALA A 136 -7.73 -3.35 10.00
CA ALA A 136 -8.98 -3.11 10.73
C ALA A 136 -9.35 -1.62 10.84
N ALA A 137 -8.35 -0.73 10.95
CA ALA A 137 -8.59 0.72 10.98
C ALA A 137 -9.18 1.29 9.66
N ARG A 138 -9.19 0.51 8.57
CA ARG A 138 -9.75 0.91 7.28
C ARG A 138 -10.96 0.07 6.86
N SER A 139 -10.96 -1.21 7.15
CA SER A 139 -12.15 -2.06 6.95
C SER A 139 -13.25 -1.80 7.97
N GLY A 140 -12.88 -1.28 9.16
CA GLY A 140 -13.80 -1.10 10.29
C GLY A 140 -13.92 -2.32 11.21
N TYR A 141 -13.30 -3.46 10.83
CA TYR A 141 -13.26 -4.71 11.59
C TYR A 141 -12.03 -5.55 11.18
N PRO A 142 -11.56 -6.46 12.06
CA PRO A 142 -10.37 -7.25 11.76
C PRO A 142 -10.62 -8.32 10.68
N LEU A 143 -9.55 -8.81 10.09
CA LEU A 143 -9.52 -10.04 9.31
C LEU A 143 -9.11 -11.19 10.24
N PRO A 144 -10.02 -12.08 10.66
CA PRO A 144 -9.68 -13.17 11.59
C PRO A 144 -8.74 -14.19 10.94
N VAL A 145 -7.76 -14.69 11.70
CA VAL A 145 -6.85 -15.77 11.26
C VAL A 145 -7.60 -16.99 10.73
N PRO A 146 -8.67 -17.50 11.40
CA PRO A 146 -9.44 -18.63 10.86
C PRO A 146 -10.10 -18.37 9.50
N VAL A 147 -10.37 -17.11 9.16
CA VAL A 147 -10.87 -16.75 7.82
C VAL A 147 -9.77 -16.97 6.78
N VAL A 148 -8.53 -16.51 7.08
CA VAL A 148 -7.38 -16.71 6.19
C VAL A 148 -7.14 -18.19 5.92
N GLU A 149 -7.16 -19.02 6.96
CA GLU A 149 -6.99 -20.48 6.85
C GLU A 149 -8.06 -21.10 5.97
N ARG A 150 -9.34 -20.78 6.20
CA ARG A 150 -10.45 -21.31 5.40
C ARG A 150 -10.41 -20.85 3.93
N VAL A 151 -9.96 -19.63 3.66
CA VAL A 151 -9.76 -19.16 2.27
C VAL A 151 -8.66 -19.98 1.61
N ARG A 152 -7.53 -20.20 2.29
CA ARG A 152 -6.40 -20.99 1.80
C ARG A 152 -6.75 -22.46 1.51
N GLU A 153 -7.67 -23.03 2.26
CA GLU A 153 -8.19 -24.41 2.01
C GLU A 153 -9.03 -24.52 0.75
N ARG A 154 -9.60 -23.39 0.26
CA ARG A 154 -10.57 -23.38 -0.84
C ARG A 154 -10.01 -22.90 -2.17
N VAL A 155 -8.87 -22.20 -2.17
CA VAL A 155 -8.24 -21.67 -3.39
C VAL A 155 -6.72 -21.85 -3.31
N GLU A 156 -6.10 -22.19 -4.44
CA GLU A 156 -4.68 -22.56 -4.50
C GLU A 156 -3.74 -21.35 -4.66
N ASN A 157 -4.26 -20.20 -5.09
CA ASN A 157 -3.46 -19.04 -5.44
C ASN A 157 -3.25 -18.03 -4.29
N VAL A 158 -3.57 -18.39 -3.04
CA VAL A 158 -3.20 -17.56 -1.87
C VAL A 158 -1.69 -17.56 -1.70
N ALA A 159 -1.06 -16.40 -1.93
CA ALA A 159 0.40 -16.25 -1.94
C ALA A 159 0.94 -15.51 -0.71
N GLY A 160 0.10 -14.92 0.12
CA GLY A 160 0.55 -14.19 1.31
C GLY A 160 -0.47 -13.19 1.84
N LEU A 161 0.03 -12.34 2.75
CA LEU A 161 -0.77 -11.30 3.38
C LEU A 161 -0.02 -9.96 3.36
N LYS A 162 -0.78 -8.87 3.18
CA LYS A 162 -0.38 -7.55 3.63
C LYS A 162 -1.04 -7.29 4.99
N VAL A 163 -0.25 -6.91 5.99
CA VAL A 163 -0.74 -6.65 7.35
C VAL A 163 -0.34 -5.23 7.76
N SER A 164 -1.33 -4.34 7.91
CA SER A 164 -1.13 -2.95 8.34
C SER A 164 -1.70 -2.71 9.75
N GLU A 165 -1.67 -3.74 10.56
CA GLU A 165 -2.12 -3.69 11.94
C GLU A 165 -1.05 -3.12 12.88
N ALA A 166 -1.47 -2.55 13.99
CA ALA A 166 -0.63 -2.11 15.11
C ALA A 166 -1.45 -2.17 16.42
N PRO A 167 -0.80 -2.41 17.56
CA PRO A 167 0.62 -2.71 17.78
C PRO A 167 1.04 -4.10 17.28
N PHE A 168 2.28 -4.51 17.55
CA PHE A 168 2.89 -5.71 16.96
C PHE A 168 2.15 -7.01 17.31
N ASP A 169 1.55 -7.12 18.49
CA ASP A 169 0.73 -8.25 18.92
C ASP A 169 -0.46 -8.53 17.98
N ARG A 170 -0.88 -7.54 17.19
CA ARG A 170 -1.89 -7.71 16.13
C ARG A 170 -1.30 -8.16 14.80
N VAL A 171 0.01 -8.06 14.61
CA VAL A 171 0.72 -8.55 13.41
C VAL A 171 1.16 -10.00 13.62
N GLU A 172 1.65 -10.30 14.81
CA GLU A 172 2.26 -11.59 15.17
C GLU A 172 1.43 -12.83 14.81
N PRO A 173 0.09 -12.87 15.04
CA PRO A 173 -0.72 -14.05 14.67
C PRO A 173 -0.67 -14.42 13.19
N TYR A 174 -0.47 -13.45 12.30
CA TYR A 174 -0.37 -13.71 10.86
C TYR A 174 0.98 -14.28 10.45
N LEU A 175 2.05 -13.97 11.21
CA LEU A 175 3.40 -14.52 10.96
C LEU A 175 3.44 -16.04 11.19
N GLY A 176 2.60 -16.55 12.09
CA GLY A 176 2.50 -17.96 12.40
C GLY A 176 1.81 -18.82 11.32
N LEU A 177 1.20 -18.23 10.31
CA LEU A 177 0.41 -18.96 9.28
C LEU A 177 1.25 -19.69 8.23
N GLY A 178 2.57 -19.52 8.23
CA GLY A 178 3.45 -20.10 7.20
C GLY A 178 3.24 -19.52 5.81
N LEU A 179 2.66 -18.33 5.73
CA LEU A 179 2.50 -17.51 4.51
C LEU A 179 3.44 -16.31 4.55
N PRO A 180 3.95 -15.84 3.39
CA PRO A 180 4.64 -14.56 3.31
C PRO A 180 3.78 -13.41 3.84
N VAL A 181 4.28 -12.68 4.85
CA VAL A 181 3.63 -11.51 5.43
C VAL A 181 4.43 -10.26 5.09
N TYR A 182 3.75 -9.26 4.53
CA TYR A 182 4.30 -7.94 4.22
C TYR A 182 3.71 -6.91 5.16
N VAL A 183 4.54 -6.30 6.01
CA VAL A 183 4.08 -5.36 7.04
C VAL A 183 3.83 -3.97 6.45
N GLY A 184 2.73 -3.33 6.86
CA GLY A 184 2.36 -1.99 6.38
C GLY A 184 2.53 -0.87 7.40
N ALA A 185 2.75 -1.20 8.69
CA ALA A 185 3.03 -0.24 9.75
C ALA A 185 4.54 0.03 9.80
N GLU A 186 4.99 1.18 9.30
CA GLU A 186 6.41 1.44 9.03
C GLU A 186 7.31 1.28 10.25
N LYS A 187 6.89 1.77 11.42
CA LYS A 187 7.67 1.62 12.67
C LYS A 187 7.88 0.16 13.11
N LEU A 188 7.03 -0.74 12.64
CA LEU A 188 7.12 -2.17 12.96
C LEU A 188 7.97 -2.96 11.95
N ILE A 189 8.45 -2.34 10.86
CA ILE A 189 9.21 -3.03 9.82
C ILE A 189 10.41 -3.80 10.40
N PRO A 190 11.32 -3.21 11.20
CA PRO A 190 12.46 -3.94 11.74
C PRO A 190 12.04 -5.10 12.66
N GLN A 191 11.06 -4.89 13.53
CA GLN A 191 10.56 -5.92 14.44
C GLN A 191 9.89 -7.07 13.68
N ALA A 192 9.07 -6.75 12.69
CA ALA A 192 8.38 -7.76 11.88
C ALA A 192 9.36 -8.57 11.03
N LEU A 193 10.37 -7.94 10.45
CA LEU A 193 11.43 -8.65 9.69
C LEU A 193 12.22 -9.57 10.60
N ALA A 194 12.57 -9.15 11.80
CA ALA A 194 13.24 -10.00 12.80
C ALA A 194 12.35 -11.19 13.22
N ALA A 195 11.04 -11.04 13.21
CA ALA A 195 10.06 -12.09 13.48
C ALA A 195 9.67 -12.94 12.25
N GLY A 196 10.33 -12.76 11.10
CA GLY A 196 10.15 -13.59 9.90
C GLY A 196 9.18 -13.03 8.86
N ALA A 197 8.81 -11.75 8.92
CA ALA A 197 8.08 -11.13 7.82
C ALA A 197 8.87 -11.18 6.51
N ALA A 198 8.18 -11.34 5.39
CA ALA A 198 8.78 -11.45 4.06
C ALA A 198 9.17 -10.09 3.45
N GLY A 199 8.73 -8.99 4.06
CA GLY A 199 9.02 -7.66 3.56
C GLY A 199 8.02 -6.62 4.06
N ALA A 200 7.93 -5.52 3.32
CA ALA A 200 7.06 -4.39 3.65
C ALA A 200 6.27 -3.87 2.45
N VAL A 201 5.09 -3.30 2.74
CA VAL A 201 4.29 -2.50 1.78
C VAL A 201 4.06 -1.14 2.44
N SER A 202 4.90 -0.17 2.14
CA SER A 202 4.97 1.11 2.86
C SER A 202 4.32 2.27 2.11
N GLY A 203 3.50 3.03 2.84
CA GLY A 203 2.95 4.31 2.35
C GLY A 203 4.03 5.39 2.26
N LEU A 204 4.97 5.44 3.20
CA LEU A 204 6.10 6.38 3.17
C LEU A 204 7.00 6.15 1.97
N ALA A 205 7.19 4.88 1.55
CA ALA A 205 7.98 4.55 0.36
C ALA A 205 7.42 5.19 -0.92
N SER A 206 6.16 5.63 -0.92
CA SER A 206 5.58 6.38 -2.06
C SER A 206 6.31 7.71 -2.32
N ALA A 207 6.87 8.36 -1.31
CA ALA A 207 7.56 9.63 -1.45
C ALA A 207 8.99 9.64 -0.91
N PHE A 208 9.37 8.65 -0.11
CA PHE A 208 10.69 8.49 0.50
C PHE A 208 11.19 7.05 0.33
N PRO A 209 11.25 6.53 -0.92
CA PRO A 209 11.54 5.12 -1.17
C PRO A 209 12.92 4.71 -0.64
N GLU A 210 13.95 5.52 -0.83
CA GLU A 210 15.32 5.24 -0.39
C GLU A 210 15.44 5.13 1.14
N THR A 211 14.70 5.96 1.88
CA THR A 211 14.72 5.91 3.36
C THR A 211 14.12 4.61 3.86
N VAL A 212 13.03 4.16 3.25
CA VAL A 212 12.39 2.89 3.64
C VAL A 212 13.21 1.70 3.17
N ALA A 213 13.78 1.77 1.95
CA ALA A 213 14.65 0.71 1.40
C ALA A 213 15.88 0.47 2.27
N GLU A 214 16.51 1.54 2.76
CA GLU A 214 17.65 1.44 3.68
C GLU A 214 17.28 0.69 4.97
N VAL A 215 16.11 1.02 5.57
CA VAL A 215 15.64 0.35 6.80
C VAL A 215 15.24 -1.10 6.54
N VAL A 216 14.66 -1.42 5.39
CA VAL A 216 14.32 -2.81 5.02
C VAL A 216 15.58 -3.63 4.80
N ALA A 217 16.61 -3.05 4.18
CA ALA A 217 17.89 -3.73 3.95
C ALA A 217 18.71 -3.93 5.23
N ASN A 218 18.63 -2.99 6.18
CA ASN A 218 19.39 -2.99 7.44
C ASN A 218 18.45 -2.69 8.62
N PRO A 219 17.58 -3.64 8.99
CA PRO A 219 16.55 -3.40 9.99
C PRO A 219 17.15 -3.29 11.41
N ASP A 220 16.96 -2.13 12.04
CA ASP A 220 17.37 -1.87 13.42
C ASP A 220 16.41 -0.91 14.15
N THR A 221 16.63 -0.69 15.43
CA THR A 221 15.83 0.21 16.27
C THR A 221 15.90 1.66 15.77
N ALA A 222 17.07 2.13 15.35
CA ALA A 222 17.26 3.49 14.85
C ALA A 222 16.47 3.71 13.55
N GLY A 223 16.41 2.70 12.68
CA GLY A 223 15.57 2.70 11.50
C GLY A 223 14.07 2.78 11.83
N ALA A 224 13.62 2.02 12.85
CA ALA A 224 12.23 2.10 13.31
C ALA A 224 11.87 3.51 13.81
N GLU A 225 12.73 4.11 14.65
CA GLU A 225 12.57 5.47 15.16
C GLU A 225 12.57 6.52 14.03
N ARG A 226 13.45 6.35 13.05
CA ARG A 226 13.50 7.22 11.86
C ARG A 226 12.22 7.16 11.04
N LEU A 227 11.68 5.96 10.80
CA LEU A 227 10.42 5.79 10.08
C LEU A 227 9.23 6.34 10.89
N GLU A 228 9.20 6.15 12.20
CA GLU A 228 8.18 6.73 13.07
C GLU A 228 8.22 8.26 13.07
N ALA A 229 9.41 8.86 13.17
CA ALA A 229 9.59 10.31 13.11
C ALA A 229 9.16 10.88 11.74
N LEU A 230 9.54 10.21 10.64
CA LEU A 230 9.14 10.61 9.29
C LEU A 230 7.62 10.47 9.11
N ARG A 231 7.03 9.37 9.57
CA ARG A 231 5.58 9.14 9.54
C ARG A 231 4.84 10.22 10.31
N GLY A 232 5.26 10.52 11.54
CA GLY A 232 4.66 11.57 12.36
C GLY A 232 4.78 12.96 11.72
N ALA A 233 5.91 13.26 11.05
CA ALA A 233 6.08 14.53 10.35
C ALA A 233 5.15 14.66 9.14
N VAL A 234 4.93 13.60 8.37
CA VAL A 234 4.00 13.57 7.22
C VAL A 234 2.54 13.62 7.69
N GLU A 235 2.18 12.90 8.75
CA GLU A 235 0.81 12.84 9.27
C GLU A 235 0.33 14.11 9.99
N ARG A 236 1.20 15.10 10.19
CA ARG A 236 0.77 16.45 10.58
C ARG A 236 -0.14 17.09 9.52
N PHE A 237 -0.15 16.56 8.33
CA PHE A 237 -0.90 17.02 7.17
C PHE A 237 -1.83 15.92 6.63
N PRO A 238 -2.83 16.25 5.79
CA PRO A 238 -3.57 15.26 5.01
C PRO A 238 -2.62 14.34 4.24
N PHE A 239 -2.58 13.07 4.61
CA PHE A 239 -1.51 12.13 4.26
C PHE A 239 -1.24 12.00 2.75
N GLN A 240 -2.30 11.79 1.96
CA GLN A 240 -2.16 11.60 0.50
C GLN A 240 -1.65 12.88 -0.19
N GLY A 241 -2.21 14.04 0.19
CA GLY A 241 -1.75 15.33 -0.30
C GLY A 241 -0.30 15.62 0.12
N ALA A 242 0.08 15.28 1.36
CA ALA A 242 1.43 15.44 1.86
C ALA A 242 2.44 14.62 1.05
N LEU A 243 2.14 13.36 0.74
CA LEU A 243 3.00 12.53 -0.11
C LEU A 243 3.13 13.11 -1.53
N LYS A 244 2.04 13.61 -2.12
CA LYS A 244 2.10 14.27 -3.44
C LYS A 244 2.92 15.56 -3.42
N ALA A 245 2.82 16.34 -2.33
CA ALA A 245 3.65 17.55 -2.15
C ALA A 245 5.14 17.20 -2.02
N ALA A 246 5.46 16.14 -1.28
CA ALA A 246 6.82 15.64 -1.17
C ALA A 246 7.36 15.15 -2.52
N LEU A 247 6.58 14.40 -3.28
CA LEU A 247 6.94 13.92 -4.62
C LEU A 247 7.22 15.09 -5.57
N ARG A 248 6.34 16.11 -5.61
CA ARG A 248 6.54 17.31 -6.43
C ARG A 248 7.82 18.03 -6.05
N ALA A 249 8.09 18.25 -4.77
CA ALA A 249 9.30 18.89 -4.29
C ALA A 249 10.58 18.09 -4.66
N ARG A 250 10.45 16.79 -4.86
CA ARG A 250 11.49 15.87 -5.29
C ARG A 250 11.57 15.68 -6.81
N GLY A 251 10.85 16.49 -7.57
CA GLY A 251 10.94 16.55 -9.04
C GLY A 251 9.99 15.63 -9.80
N VAL A 252 9.08 14.93 -9.14
CA VAL A 252 8.04 14.15 -9.83
C VAL A 252 6.97 15.12 -10.35
N PRO A 253 6.60 15.10 -11.64
CA PRO A 253 5.60 16.00 -12.22
C PRO A 253 4.19 15.55 -11.84
N ILE A 254 3.79 15.80 -10.61
CA ILE A 254 2.50 15.39 -10.03
C ILE A 254 1.73 16.60 -9.47
N GLU A 255 0.42 16.64 -9.66
CA GLU A 255 -0.44 17.60 -8.99
C GLU A 255 -0.72 17.18 -7.53
N LEU A 256 -1.05 18.16 -6.66
CA LEU A 256 -1.31 17.90 -5.23
C LEU A 256 -2.74 17.40 -4.96
N ASP A 257 -3.52 17.26 -6.03
CA ASP A 257 -4.92 16.94 -5.99
C ASP A 257 -5.19 15.57 -5.35
N VAL A 258 -6.18 15.52 -4.50
CA VAL A 258 -6.71 14.30 -3.88
C VAL A 258 -8.19 14.15 -4.22
N ARG A 259 -8.69 12.93 -4.20
CA ARG A 259 -10.10 12.65 -4.44
C ARG A 259 -10.95 13.08 -3.25
N ALA A 260 -11.97 13.90 -3.49
CA ALA A 260 -12.97 14.20 -2.47
C ALA A 260 -13.63 12.90 -1.96
N PRO A 261 -13.92 12.79 -0.65
CA PRO A 261 -13.91 13.83 0.38
C PRO A 261 -12.58 14.00 1.13
N LEU A 262 -11.45 13.49 0.61
CA LEU A 262 -10.17 13.73 1.27
C LEU A 262 -9.83 15.24 1.25
N PRO A 263 -9.31 15.78 2.36
CA PRO A 263 -8.95 17.18 2.44
C PRO A 263 -7.69 17.48 1.59
N ALA A 264 -7.77 18.53 0.78
CA ALA A 264 -6.62 19.07 0.07
C ALA A 264 -5.66 19.79 1.01
N LEU A 265 -4.39 19.90 0.63
CA LEU A 265 -3.42 20.76 1.33
C LEU A 265 -3.69 22.24 1.02
N SER A 266 -3.49 23.09 2.03
CA SER A 266 -3.29 24.52 1.78
C SER A 266 -1.91 24.76 1.14
N SER A 267 -1.75 25.94 0.49
CA SER A 267 -0.45 26.32 -0.10
C SER A 267 0.67 26.37 0.95
N GLN A 268 0.35 26.80 2.18
CA GLN A 268 1.31 26.81 3.28
C GLN A 268 1.74 25.39 3.66
N GLN A 269 0.79 24.47 3.85
CA GLN A 269 1.08 23.06 4.18
C GLN A 269 1.90 22.38 3.08
N ALA A 270 1.60 22.68 1.82
CA ALA A 270 2.37 22.17 0.68
C ALA A 270 3.82 22.67 0.70
N ALA A 271 4.06 23.94 1.01
CA ALA A 271 5.40 24.52 1.15
C ALA A 271 6.17 23.91 2.33
N GLU A 272 5.52 23.75 3.48
CA GLU A 272 6.11 23.09 4.67
C GLU A 272 6.51 21.65 4.35
N MET A 273 5.64 20.90 3.66
CA MET A 273 5.92 19.53 3.25
C MET A 273 7.06 19.46 2.23
N GLY A 274 7.15 20.42 1.30
CA GLY A 274 8.25 20.53 0.34
C GLY A 274 9.60 20.73 1.04
N THR A 275 9.64 21.58 2.08
CA THR A 275 10.84 21.78 2.91
C THR A 275 11.24 20.51 3.64
N LEU A 276 10.28 19.81 4.25
CA LEU A 276 10.51 18.53 4.91
C LEU A 276 11.04 17.47 3.94
N ALA A 277 10.51 17.40 2.73
CA ALA A 277 10.92 16.44 1.72
C ALA A 277 12.36 16.65 1.23
N SER A 278 12.85 17.90 1.26
CA SER A 278 14.24 18.24 0.90
C SER A 278 15.24 17.89 2.01
N ALA A 279 14.78 17.79 3.26
CA ALA A 279 15.59 17.42 4.41
C ALA A 279 14.77 16.57 5.41
N PRO A 280 14.51 15.30 5.06
CA PRO A 280 13.69 14.45 5.90
C PRO A 280 14.33 14.24 7.29
N PRO A 281 13.52 14.03 8.34
CA PRO A 281 14.01 13.85 9.70
C PRO A 281 15.04 12.72 9.76
N ARG A 282 16.21 13.00 10.35
CA ARG A 282 17.18 11.96 10.71
C ARG A 282 16.81 11.40 12.09
N ALA A 283 17.16 10.14 12.34
CA ALA A 283 17.06 9.60 13.69
C ALA A 283 17.76 10.54 14.70
N ALA A 284 17.17 10.73 15.87
CA ALA A 284 17.84 11.44 16.95
C ALA A 284 19.18 10.74 17.22
N ALA A 285 20.27 11.52 17.33
CA ALA A 285 21.55 10.95 17.72
C ALA A 285 21.37 10.25 19.09
N PRO A 286 21.93 9.03 19.28
CA PRO A 286 21.83 8.36 20.57
C PRO A 286 22.34 9.30 21.65
N ALA A 287 21.58 9.46 22.74
CA ALA A 287 22.02 10.19 23.90
C ALA A 287 23.35 9.56 24.39
N ARG A 288 24.40 10.38 24.49
CA ARG A 288 25.70 9.94 24.94
C ARG A 288 25.68 9.60 26.43
#